data_43612a67cb9d6a229d4c90d3a6bb9918
#
_entry.id   43612a67cb9d6a229d4c90d3a6bb9918
#
_cell.length_a   1.000
_cell.length_b   1.000
_cell.length_c   1.000
_cell.angle_alpha   90.00
_cell.angle_beta   90.00
_cell.angle_gamma   90.00
#
_symmetry.space_group_name_H-M   'P 1'
#
loop_
_entity.id
_entity.type
_entity.pdbx_description
1 polymer ?
#
loop_
_entity_poly.entity_id
_entity_poly.type
_entity_poly.pdbx_seq_one_letter_code
_entity_poly.pdbx_strand_id
1 'polypeptide(L)'
;MKVLFVSLDSKGYSELKLRLFYELCIEYADNMTVKQYSAFSDDEVVLRDMIHDEYDAVLFLVDEFSINKSLRIAKGIKKVNSLIKTIFVGEILNFEPQHFMTGHHYIDYIALGEGEATVTGLMNLIFEGDIKEGKIKGLAYRQSGRAIKNPEPSNVVLDTLPFAYQNTSIKGKKAIYYETSRGVRFASTYSNIKSVEKPRMLEIDTVKRDISYFVMQGIKDIYIVDNNFNWDLERTHDLLRYMQEVSNESVHFHLNMNAEVVDEKLIDILRKSNRGMFTITFNLVSLDKKTLYAVNRRHAALEELETIEKIAKATDVKVIVSLIAGLPFEKMEQFIEGFDKIYDAGEIDIDINQLRLRRGSELDRNRAIYSYVSSAEFPGYVISSQDLNSKGLAAIMSTYYTYELFVRKHEFRGAIDHIRNEGMLSPFKFFNLLYEYMRARSLNIQSAEDAARVLLAFAKTLRLADDIKQVIAKNLEDEIGIKRYTEFQQLGWKLAKHE
;
A
#
# COMPACT_ATOMS: atom_id res chain seq x y z
N MET A 1 3.22 34.88 7.31
CA MET A 1 2.55 33.99 6.33
C MET A 1 2.19 32.69 7.03
N LYS A 2 1.06 32.06 6.67
CA LYS A 2 0.64 30.75 7.23
C LYS A 2 0.65 29.70 6.12
N VAL A 3 1.18 28.52 6.38
CA VAL A 3 1.28 27.43 5.42
C VAL A 3 0.60 26.17 5.94
N LEU A 4 -0.26 25.55 5.13
CA LEU A 4 -0.86 24.25 5.40
C LEU A 4 -0.14 23.15 4.64
N PHE A 5 0.32 22.11 5.34
CA PHE A 5 0.77 20.85 4.77
C PHE A 5 -0.34 19.84 4.84
N VAL A 6 -0.73 19.26 3.71
CA VAL A 6 -1.91 18.40 3.64
C VAL A 6 -1.72 17.15 2.80
N SER A 7 -2.31 16.04 3.23
CA SER A 7 -2.58 14.88 2.40
C SER A 7 -4.07 14.53 2.37
N LEU A 8 -4.52 13.96 1.26
CA LEU A 8 -5.91 13.58 0.99
C LEU A 8 -5.96 12.09 0.63
N ASP A 9 -5.52 11.24 1.54
CA ASP A 9 -5.42 9.81 1.29
C ASP A 9 -6.08 8.97 2.40
N SER A 10 -6.23 7.68 2.11
CA SER A 10 -6.73 6.68 3.07
C SER A 10 -5.61 5.91 3.76
N LYS A 11 -4.35 6.14 3.38
CA LYS A 11 -3.19 5.39 3.86
C LYS A 11 -2.30 6.27 4.73
N GLY A 12 -1.91 5.79 5.89
CA GLY A 12 -1.07 6.56 6.83
C GLY A 12 0.38 6.78 6.38
N TYR A 13 0.82 6.22 5.23
CA TYR A 13 2.17 6.46 4.71
C TYR A 13 2.48 7.95 4.44
N SER A 14 1.51 8.70 3.92
CA SER A 14 1.66 10.13 3.69
C SER A 14 1.89 10.92 5.00
N GLU A 15 1.46 10.37 6.13
CA GLU A 15 1.73 10.97 7.44
C GLU A 15 3.23 11.05 7.73
N LEU A 16 4.00 9.98 7.46
CA LEU A 16 5.45 9.98 7.66
C LEU A 16 6.11 11.13 6.87
N LYS A 17 5.76 11.27 5.60
CA LYS A 17 6.34 12.32 4.74
C LYS A 17 5.93 13.74 5.16
N LEU A 18 4.67 13.95 5.54
CA LEU A 18 4.21 15.26 6.03
C LEU A 18 4.92 15.64 7.34
N ARG A 19 5.10 14.69 8.26
CA ARG A 19 5.85 14.90 9.49
C ARG A 19 7.30 15.22 9.23
N LEU A 20 7.93 14.48 8.31
CA LEU A 20 9.32 14.76 7.91
C LEU A 20 9.47 16.16 7.33
N PHE A 21 8.56 16.60 6.44
CA PHE A 21 8.57 17.96 5.91
C PHE A 21 8.35 19.02 6.99
N TYR A 22 7.49 18.75 7.95
CA TYR A 22 7.29 19.63 9.11
C TYR A 22 8.57 19.76 9.96
N GLU A 23 9.21 18.64 10.29
CA GLU A 23 10.46 18.63 11.07
C GLU A 23 11.61 19.32 10.32
N LEU A 24 11.70 19.17 9.00
CA LEU A 24 12.70 19.87 8.16
C LEU A 24 12.52 21.40 8.14
N CYS A 25 11.33 21.86 8.44
CA CYS A 25 10.95 23.27 8.45
C CYS A 25 10.56 23.76 9.86
N ILE A 26 11.05 23.08 10.91
CA ILE A 26 10.64 23.32 12.31
C ILE A 26 10.82 24.74 12.79
N GLU A 27 11.76 25.48 12.20
CA GLU A 27 11.99 26.91 12.47
C GLU A 27 10.76 27.79 12.16
N TYR A 28 9.87 27.32 11.29
CA TYR A 28 8.63 28.01 10.92
C TYR A 28 7.38 27.39 11.57
N ALA A 29 7.53 26.53 12.58
CA ALA A 29 6.45 25.73 13.18
C ALA A 29 5.23 26.56 13.62
N ASP A 30 5.45 27.74 14.19
CA ASP A 30 4.37 28.64 14.65
C ASP A 30 3.46 29.12 13.51
N ASN A 31 3.93 29.03 12.28
CA ASN A 31 3.23 29.44 11.07
C ASN A 31 2.85 28.27 10.14
N MET A 32 3.07 27.03 10.60
CA MET A 32 2.77 25.84 9.83
C MET A 32 1.71 24.99 10.51
N THR A 33 0.82 24.42 9.72
CA THR A 33 -0.19 23.47 10.16
C THR A 33 -0.10 22.19 9.31
N VAL A 34 -0.26 21.03 9.94
CA VAL A 34 -0.33 19.73 9.25
C VAL A 34 -1.72 19.15 9.40
N LYS A 35 -2.40 18.85 8.29
CA LYS A 35 -3.73 18.20 8.29
C LYS A 35 -3.73 16.98 7.37
N GLN A 36 -4.42 15.94 7.80
CA GLN A 36 -4.74 14.77 6.97
C GLN A 36 -6.25 14.63 6.86
N TYR A 37 -6.72 14.42 5.65
CA TYR A 37 -8.11 14.12 5.38
C TYR A 37 -8.22 12.74 4.74
N SER A 38 -9.29 12.02 5.03
CA SER A 38 -9.59 10.77 4.36
C SER A 38 -9.82 11.00 2.87
N ALA A 39 -9.40 10.03 2.03
CA ALA A 39 -9.74 10.02 0.62
C ALA A 39 -11.27 10.09 0.38
N PHE A 40 -12.06 9.61 1.34
CA PHE A 40 -13.52 9.58 1.29
C PHE A 40 -14.20 10.82 1.87
N SER A 41 -13.44 11.78 2.44
CA SER A 41 -14.01 13.04 2.92
C SER A 41 -14.66 13.80 1.77
N ASP A 42 -15.74 14.52 2.05
CA ASP A 42 -16.39 15.37 1.04
C ASP A 42 -15.48 16.53 0.63
N ASP A 43 -15.38 16.81 -0.68
CA ASP A 43 -14.49 17.84 -1.24
C ASP A 43 -14.86 19.24 -0.75
N GLU A 44 -16.17 19.54 -0.58
CA GLU A 44 -16.63 20.86 -0.12
C GLU A 44 -16.32 21.08 1.37
N VAL A 45 -16.44 20.02 2.19
CA VAL A 45 -16.09 20.06 3.61
C VAL A 45 -14.60 20.34 3.76
N VAL A 46 -13.75 19.60 3.02
CA VAL A 46 -12.30 19.79 3.04
C VAL A 46 -11.92 21.20 2.58
N LEU A 47 -12.51 21.67 1.49
CA LEU A 47 -12.23 23.01 0.96
C LEU A 47 -12.62 24.10 1.97
N ARG A 48 -13.78 23.97 2.61
CA ARG A 48 -14.27 24.95 3.61
C ARG A 48 -13.32 25.02 4.82
N ASP A 49 -12.87 23.86 5.32
CA ASP A 49 -11.93 23.80 6.43
C ASP A 49 -10.58 24.44 6.08
N MET A 50 -10.07 24.24 4.86
CA MET A 50 -8.83 24.87 4.41
C MET A 50 -8.93 26.38 4.22
N ILE A 51 -10.10 26.90 3.83
CA ILE A 51 -10.31 28.34 3.60
C ILE A 51 -10.52 29.06 4.93
N HIS A 52 -11.18 28.41 5.89
CA HIS A 52 -11.51 29.01 7.18
C HIS A 52 -10.30 29.54 7.95
N ASP A 53 -9.16 28.85 7.87
CA ASP A 53 -7.95 29.17 8.63
C ASP A 53 -7.03 30.21 7.98
N GLU A 54 -7.42 30.74 6.82
CA GLU A 54 -6.74 31.83 6.10
C GLU A 54 -5.25 31.55 5.81
N TYR A 55 -4.95 30.44 5.15
CA TYR A 55 -3.57 30.11 4.74
C TYR A 55 -3.11 30.93 3.53
N ASP A 56 -1.85 31.34 3.52
CA ASP A 56 -1.19 31.98 2.39
C ASP A 56 -0.68 30.97 1.34
N ALA A 57 -0.36 29.76 1.80
CA ALA A 57 0.06 28.66 0.94
C ALA A 57 -0.48 27.29 1.44
N VAL A 58 -0.77 26.41 0.48
CA VAL A 58 -1.18 25.02 0.76
C VAL A 58 -0.26 24.07 0.00
N LEU A 59 0.46 23.23 0.72
CA LEU A 59 1.29 22.15 0.19
C LEU A 59 0.51 20.84 0.21
N PHE A 60 0.24 20.28 -0.97
CA PHE A 60 -0.40 18.99 -1.17
C PHE A 60 0.65 17.91 -1.37
N LEU A 61 0.76 16.99 -0.41
CA LEU A 61 1.47 15.73 -0.62
C LEU A 61 0.56 14.79 -1.39
N VAL A 62 1.00 14.33 -2.56
CA VAL A 62 0.16 13.56 -3.48
C VAL A 62 0.83 12.27 -3.96
N ASP A 63 -0.01 11.28 -4.14
CA ASP A 63 0.29 10.03 -4.81
C ASP A 63 -0.73 9.76 -5.94
N GLU A 64 -0.65 8.61 -6.58
CA GLU A 64 -1.58 8.23 -7.65
C GLU A 64 -3.05 8.11 -7.22
N PHE A 65 -3.36 8.00 -5.93
CA PHE A 65 -4.72 7.87 -5.41
C PHE A 65 -5.31 9.21 -4.97
N SER A 66 -4.48 10.08 -4.42
CA SER A 66 -4.88 11.37 -3.85
C SER A 66 -4.83 12.53 -4.84
N ILE A 67 -4.08 12.40 -5.96
CA ILE A 67 -3.82 13.50 -6.90
C ILE A 67 -5.11 14.10 -7.48
N ASN A 68 -6.08 13.29 -7.93
CA ASN A 68 -7.31 13.80 -8.54
C ASN A 68 -8.12 14.65 -7.55
N LYS A 69 -8.21 14.20 -6.29
CA LYS A 69 -8.88 14.96 -5.23
C LYS A 69 -8.13 16.25 -4.91
N SER A 70 -6.80 16.17 -4.77
CA SER A 70 -5.95 17.32 -4.50
C SER A 70 -6.08 18.39 -5.59
N LEU A 71 -6.15 17.98 -6.86
CA LEU A 71 -6.35 18.87 -7.99
C LEU A 71 -7.72 19.59 -7.93
N ARG A 72 -8.80 18.87 -7.58
CA ARG A 72 -10.14 19.49 -7.42
C ARG A 72 -10.15 20.52 -6.29
N ILE A 73 -9.56 20.17 -5.13
CA ILE A 73 -9.47 21.06 -3.97
C ILE A 73 -8.61 22.29 -4.30
N ALA A 74 -7.41 22.12 -4.90
CA ALA A 74 -6.55 23.24 -5.28
C ALA A 74 -7.23 24.19 -6.27
N LYS A 75 -7.97 23.65 -7.23
CA LYS A 75 -8.81 24.45 -8.15
C LYS A 75 -9.88 25.24 -7.42
N GLY A 76 -10.49 24.64 -6.41
CA GLY A 76 -11.48 25.28 -5.52
C GLY A 76 -10.84 26.45 -4.74
N ILE A 77 -9.69 26.20 -4.10
CA ILE A 77 -8.92 27.24 -3.37
C ILE A 77 -8.67 28.46 -4.27
N LYS A 78 -8.15 28.25 -5.48
CA LYS A 78 -7.83 29.35 -6.41
C LYS A 78 -9.06 30.13 -6.89
N LYS A 79 -10.24 29.51 -6.93
CA LYS A 79 -11.50 30.20 -7.23
C LYS A 79 -11.94 31.14 -6.10
N VAL A 80 -11.69 30.74 -4.86
CA VAL A 80 -12.04 31.54 -3.67
C VAL A 80 -11.01 32.64 -3.44
N ASN A 81 -9.73 32.32 -3.50
CA ASN A 81 -8.64 33.26 -3.33
C ASN A 81 -7.46 32.88 -4.25
N SER A 82 -7.27 33.62 -5.34
CA SER A 82 -6.21 33.36 -6.32
C SER A 82 -4.81 33.65 -5.79
N LEU A 83 -4.68 34.35 -4.67
CA LEU A 83 -3.39 34.71 -4.07
C LEU A 83 -2.78 33.55 -3.28
N ILE A 84 -3.60 32.61 -2.75
CA ILE A 84 -3.11 31.45 -2.03
C ILE A 84 -2.21 30.62 -2.96
N LYS A 85 -0.98 30.37 -2.53
CA LYS A 85 -0.04 29.54 -3.29
C LYS A 85 -0.37 28.06 -3.14
N THR A 86 -0.47 27.36 -4.25
CA THR A 86 -0.69 25.91 -4.27
C THR A 86 0.58 25.20 -4.68
N ILE A 87 1.05 24.32 -3.80
CA ILE A 87 2.31 23.59 -3.91
C ILE A 87 1.99 22.11 -3.97
N PHE A 88 2.57 21.39 -4.90
CA PHE A 88 2.39 19.96 -5.03
C PHE A 88 3.72 19.23 -4.85
N VAL A 89 3.73 18.12 -4.12
CA VAL A 89 4.89 17.25 -3.93
C VAL A 89 4.46 15.79 -3.99
N GLY A 90 5.20 14.98 -4.72
CA GLY A 90 4.94 13.54 -4.88
C GLY A 90 5.66 12.96 -6.07
N GLU A 91 6.07 11.69 -5.98
CA GLU A 91 6.86 11.02 -7.03
C GLU A 91 6.19 11.01 -8.40
N ILE A 92 4.86 10.94 -8.43
CA ILE A 92 4.07 10.94 -9.68
C ILE A 92 4.23 12.21 -10.51
N LEU A 93 4.71 13.29 -9.89
CA LEU A 93 4.93 14.60 -10.52
C LEU A 93 6.34 14.76 -11.10
N ASN A 94 7.24 13.81 -10.87
CA ASN A 94 8.61 13.88 -11.38
C ASN A 94 8.70 13.72 -12.89
N PHE A 95 7.67 13.11 -13.50
CA PHE A 95 7.59 12.96 -14.95
C PHE A 95 6.87 14.13 -15.61
N GLU A 96 7.56 14.84 -16.53
CA GLU A 96 7.04 15.99 -17.29
C GLU A 96 6.29 17.06 -16.46
N PRO A 97 6.87 17.59 -15.37
CA PRO A 97 6.18 18.52 -14.49
C PRO A 97 5.73 19.80 -15.18
N GLN A 98 6.47 20.29 -16.19
CA GLN A 98 6.08 21.48 -16.95
C GLN A 98 4.82 21.22 -17.77
N HIS A 99 4.71 20.04 -18.41
CA HIS A 99 3.50 19.66 -19.14
C HIS A 99 2.32 19.51 -18.17
N PHE A 100 2.53 18.91 -17.02
CA PHE A 100 1.51 18.76 -15.98
C PHE A 100 1.01 20.14 -15.50
N MET A 101 1.92 21.06 -15.20
CA MET A 101 1.56 22.44 -14.82
C MET A 101 0.79 23.13 -15.94
N THR A 102 1.16 22.93 -17.21
CA THR A 102 0.47 23.58 -18.35
C THR A 102 -1.01 23.20 -18.39
N GLY A 103 -1.36 21.95 -18.07
CA GLY A 103 -2.75 21.50 -17.95
C GLY A 103 -3.46 21.96 -16.67
N HIS A 104 -2.73 22.43 -15.65
CA HIS A 104 -3.25 22.76 -14.32
C HIS A 104 -2.78 24.14 -13.88
N HIS A 105 -3.35 25.21 -14.46
CA HIS A 105 -2.93 26.60 -14.23
C HIS A 105 -3.02 27.06 -12.78
N TYR A 106 -3.80 26.38 -11.97
CA TYR A 106 -3.96 26.64 -10.54
C TYR A 106 -2.83 26.05 -9.67
N ILE A 107 -1.83 25.37 -10.24
CA ILE A 107 -0.63 24.94 -9.53
C ILE A 107 0.46 26.00 -9.68
N ASP A 108 0.94 26.56 -8.57
CA ASP A 108 2.04 27.54 -8.57
C ASP A 108 3.41 26.85 -8.56
N TYR A 109 3.57 25.82 -7.72
CA TYR A 109 4.84 25.12 -7.49
C TYR A 109 4.68 23.60 -7.49
N ILE A 110 5.69 22.89 -8.02
CA ILE A 110 5.86 21.46 -7.83
C ILE A 110 7.25 21.22 -7.25
N ALA A 111 7.30 20.55 -6.09
CA ALA A 111 8.54 20.06 -5.50
C ALA A 111 8.85 18.66 -6.05
N LEU A 112 9.97 18.53 -6.77
CA LEU A 112 10.41 17.33 -7.46
C LEU A 112 11.45 16.54 -6.65
N GLY A 113 11.78 15.37 -7.14
CA GLY A 113 12.67 14.43 -6.47
C GLY A 113 11.98 13.76 -5.29
N GLU A 114 12.70 13.62 -4.21
CA GLU A 114 12.18 13.06 -2.95
C GLU A 114 11.39 14.11 -2.13
N GLY A 115 11.55 15.37 -2.47
CA GLY A 115 10.80 16.50 -1.93
C GLY A 115 11.52 17.26 -0.81
N GLU A 116 12.34 16.60 0.00
CA GLU A 116 12.93 17.19 1.22
C GLU A 116 13.66 18.51 0.97
N ALA A 117 14.70 18.49 0.14
CA ALA A 117 15.50 19.68 -0.14
C ALA A 117 14.70 20.79 -0.86
N THR A 118 13.78 20.40 -1.75
CA THR A 118 12.96 21.35 -2.51
C THR A 118 11.92 22.02 -1.62
N VAL A 119 11.27 21.25 -0.72
CA VAL A 119 10.29 21.81 0.23
C VAL A 119 10.97 22.76 1.20
N THR A 120 12.13 22.39 1.78
CA THR A 120 12.89 23.29 2.65
C THR A 120 13.23 24.60 1.95
N GLY A 121 13.80 24.53 0.71
CA GLY A 121 14.13 25.74 -0.05
C GLY A 121 12.89 26.58 -0.41
N LEU A 122 11.75 25.94 -0.64
CA LEU A 122 10.50 26.65 -0.91
C LEU A 122 9.91 27.32 0.34
N MET A 123 10.05 26.71 1.51
CA MET A 123 9.62 27.34 2.77
C MET A 123 10.50 28.55 3.09
N ASN A 124 11.83 28.49 2.88
CA ASN A 124 12.70 29.64 3.02
C ASN A 124 12.30 30.78 2.07
N LEU A 125 11.95 30.46 0.82
CA LEU A 125 11.40 31.46 -0.12
C LEU A 125 10.12 32.12 0.42
N ILE A 126 9.19 31.32 0.94
CA ILE A 126 7.88 31.79 1.41
C ILE A 126 8.01 32.66 2.66
N PHE A 127 8.81 32.24 3.63
CA PHE A 127 8.88 32.90 4.93
C PHE A 127 9.91 34.05 4.98
N GLU A 128 11.06 33.88 4.34
CA GLU A 128 12.17 34.84 4.42
C GLU A 128 12.30 35.71 3.15
N GLY A 129 11.96 35.17 1.97
CA GLY A 129 12.01 35.90 0.71
C GLY A 129 13.44 36.21 0.19
N ASP A 130 14.45 35.63 0.80
CA ASP A 130 15.87 35.87 0.53
C ASP A 130 16.44 35.06 -0.65
N ILE A 131 15.74 34.00 -1.05
CA ILE A 131 16.08 33.12 -2.17
C ILE A 131 15.09 33.30 -3.34
N LYS A 132 15.55 33.13 -4.57
CA LYS A 132 14.69 33.18 -5.78
C LYS A 132 14.33 31.76 -6.24
N GLU A 133 13.14 31.59 -6.84
CA GLU A 133 12.66 30.31 -7.38
C GLU A 133 13.72 29.59 -8.24
N GLY A 134 14.41 30.34 -9.12
CA GLY A 134 15.43 29.77 -10.01
C GLY A 134 16.66 29.19 -9.30
N LYS A 135 16.81 29.36 -7.98
CA LYS A 135 17.90 28.82 -7.17
C LYS A 135 17.53 27.56 -6.40
N ILE A 136 16.24 27.25 -6.28
CA ILE A 136 15.76 26.09 -5.56
C ILE A 136 15.84 24.87 -6.47
N LYS A 137 16.77 23.97 -6.22
CA LYS A 137 16.90 22.70 -6.97
C LYS A 137 15.63 21.88 -6.82
N GLY A 138 15.20 21.22 -7.90
CA GLY A 138 14.00 20.40 -7.93
C GLY A 138 12.69 21.18 -7.96
N LEU A 139 12.71 22.51 -8.02
CA LEU A 139 11.49 23.30 -8.11
C LEU A 139 11.02 23.41 -9.57
N ALA A 140 9.76 23.07 -9.82
CA ALA A 140 9.06 23.54 -11.01
C ALA A 140 8.08 24.66 -10.61
N TYR A 141 8.08 25.76 -11.35
CA TYR A 141 7.35 26.98 -11.02
C TYR A 141 6.93 27.76 -12.29
N ARG A 142 6.15 28.82 -12.12
CA ARG A 142 5.71 29.67 -13.23
C ARG A 142 6.52 30.97 -13.29
N GLN A 143 7.06 31.26 -14.47
CA GLN A 143 7.67 32.55 -14.77
C GLN A 143 7.05 33.11 -16.05
N SER A 144 6.48 34.29 -15.97
CA SER A 144 5.80 34.95 -17.11
C SER A 144 4.77 34.02 -17.81
N GLY A 145 3.99 33.26 -17.02
CA GLY A 145 2.98 32.35 -17.51
C GLY A 145 3.48 30.99 -18.02
N ARG A 146 4.79 30.77 -18.12
CA ARG A 146 5.40 29.51 -18.57
C ARG A 146 5.86 28.68 -17.38
N ALA A 147 5.71 27.37 -17.47
CA ALA A 147 6.23 26.44 -16.48
C ALA A 147 7.73 26.20 -16.73
N ILE A 148 8.55 26.44 -15.71
CA ILE A 148 10.00 26.25 -15.69
C ILE A 148 10.32 25.14 -14.70
N LYS A 149 11.33 24.32 -15.01
CA LYS A 149 11.86 23.27 -14.12
C LYS A 149 13.35 23.55 -13.86
N ASN A 150 13.71 23.63 -12.59
CA ASN A 150 15.12 23.69 -12.17
C ASN A 150 15.77 22.30 -12.20
N PRO A 151 17.11 22.22 -12.21
CA PRO A 151 17.82 20.94 -12.06
C PRO A 151 17.37 20.17 -10.81
N GLU A 152 17.31 18.85 -10.92
CA GLU A 152 16.95 17.99 -9.80
C GLU A 152 17.98 18.10 -8.65
N PRO A 153 17.53 18.00 -7.38
CA PRO A 153 18.43 17.95 -6.24
C PRO A 153 19.17 16.60 -6.22
N SER A 154 20.30 16.56 -5.53
CA SER A 154 20.93 15.30 -5.17
C SER A 154 20.04 14.54 -4.17
N ASN A 155 20.11 13.22 -4.18
CA ASN A 155 19.46 12.40 -3.16
C ASN A 155 19.99 12.77 -1.76
N VAL A 156 19.09 12.84 -0.78
CA VAL A 156 19.48 13.15 0.60
C VAL A 156 20.20 11.98 1.26
N VAL A 157 21.11 12.26 2.18
CA VAL A 157 21.68 11.27 3.08
C VAL A 157 20.68 11.07 4.22
N LEU A 158 20.19 9.83 4.44
CA LEU A 158 19.08 9.58 5.37
C LEU A 158 19.39 10.01 6.81
N ASP A 159 20.64 9.79 7.28
CA ASP A 159 21.07 10.17 8.63
C ASP A 159 21.13 11.69 8.86
N THR A 160 21.05 12.50 7.80
CA THR A 160 20.95 13.97 7.95
C THR A 160 19.51 14.46 8.07
N LEU A 161 18.53 13.58 7.90
CA LEU A 161 17.13 13.92 8.07
C LEU A 161 16.76 13.92 9.56
N PRO A 162 15.90 14.84 10.00
CA PRO A 162 15.39 14.82 11.36
C PRO A 162 14.51 13.60 11.61
N PHE A 163 14.38 13.19 12.84
CA PHE A 163 13.41 12.16 13.23
C PHE A 163 11.99 12.68 13.03
N ALA A 164 11.23 12.06 12.13
CA ALA A 164 9.91 12.54 11.70
C ALA A 164 8.86 12.65 12.85
N TYR A 165 9.15 12.12 14.02
CA TYR A 165 8.28 12.11 15.18
C TYR A 165 8.86 12.89 16.37
N GLN A 166 9.82 13.79 16.15
CA GLN A 166 10.56 14.48 17.21
C GLN A 166 9.70 15.50 17.94
N ASN A 167 9.03 16.40 17.21
CA ASN A 167 8.28 17.52 17.79
C ASN A 167 6.76 17.34 17.73
N THR A 168 6.29 16.22 17.18
CA THR A 168 4.85 15.94 17.08
C THR A 168 4.47 14.72 17.90
N SER A 169 3.49 14.88 18.79
CA SER A 169 3.04 13.79 19.65
C SER A 169 2.47 12.61 18.84
N ILE A 170 2.89 11.41 19.21
CA ILE A 170 2.31 10.14 18.71
C ILE A 170 1.51 9.41 19.80
N LYS A 171 1.32 10.03 20.97
CA LYS A 171 0.57 9.45 22.08
C LYS A 171 -0.86 9.10 21.65
N GLY A 172 -1.25 7.87 21.91
CA GLY A 172 -2.59 7.37 21.55
C GLY A 172 -2.75 6.91 20.10
N LYS A 173 -1.72 7.06 19.25
CA LYS A 173 -1.72 6.41 17.95
C LYS A 173 -1.55 4.91 18.10
N LYS A 174 -2.28 4.14 17.29
CA LYS A 174 -2.16 2.68 17.25
C LYS A 174 -1.08 2.23 16.29
N ALA A 175 -0.91 2.95 15.20
CA ALA A 175 0.00 2.62 14.11
C ALA A 175 0.88 3.80 13.71
N ILE A 176 2.12 3.52 13.28
CA ILE A 176 3.03 4.49 12.67
C ILE A 176 3.74 3.88 11.46
N TYR A 177 4.28 4.74 10.61
CA TYR A 177 5.08 4.39 9.45
C TYR A 177 6.51 4.86 9.66
N TYR A 178 7.50 4.00 9.37
CA TYR A 178 8.89 4.30 9.60
C TYR A 178 9.76 3.79 8.44
N GLU A 179 10.68 4.62 7.97
CA GLU A 179 11.59 4.31 6.88
C GLU A 179 12.99 4.09 7.46
N THR A 180 13.58 2.91 7.23
CA THR A 180 14.96 2.60 7.67
C THR A 180 15.95 2.58 6.51
N SER A 181 15.43 2.42 5.28
CA SER A 181 16.22 2.41 4.07
C SER A 181 15.41 2.90 2.87
N ARG A 182 16.11 3.46 1.87
CA ARG A 182 15.53 3.99 0.65
C ARG A 182 16.33 3.55 -0.58
N GLY A 183 15.61 2.92 -1.50
CA GLY A 183 16.15 2.42 -2.78
C GLY A 183 15.56 1.07 -3.17
N VAL A 184 15.76 0.67 -4.43
CA VAL A 184 15.37 -0.64 -4.96
C VAL A 184 16.52 -1.25 -5.73
N ARG A 185 16.74 -2.56 -5.59
CA ARG A 185 17.80 -3.28 -6.30
C ARG A 185 17.51 -3.40 -7.79
N PHE A 186 16.25 -3.66 -8.13
CA PHE A 186 15.80 -3.85 -9.49
C PHE A 186 14.65 -2.90 -9.80
N ALA A 187 14.84 -2.08 -10.85
CA ALA A 187 13.78 -1.25 -11.38
C ALA A 187 12.83 -2.12 -12.21
N SER A 188 11.57 -2.19 -11.81
CA SER A 188 10.54 -2.86 -12.59
C SER A 188 10.02 -1.94 -13.71
N THR A 189 9.66 -2.52 -14.87
CA THR A 189 9.18 -1.73 -16.02
C THR A 189 7.87 -0.99 -15.76
N TYR A 190 7.09 -1.41 -14.76
CA TYR A 190 5.85 -0.75 -14.31
C TYR A 190 6.07 0.34 -13.26
N SER A 191 7.31 0.58 -12.85
CA SER A 191 7.67 1.58 -11.84
C SER A 191 8.52 2.71 -12.44
N ASN A 192 8.47 3.89 -11.82
CA ASN A 192 9.36 5.01 -12.15
C ASN A 192 10.59 5.07 -11.24
N ILE A 193 10.68 4.19 -10.25
CA ILE A 193 11.81 4.13 -9.33
C ILE A 193 13.01 3.53 -10.06
N LYS A 194 14.12 4.24 -10.05
CA LYS A 194 15.38 3.76 -10.62
C LYS A 194 16.05 2.78 -9.65
N SER A 195 16.67 1.73 -10.21
CA SER A 195 17.51 0.85 -9.41
C SER A 195 18.73 1.58 -8.89
N VAL A 196 19.20 1.14 -7.72
CA VAL A 196 20.44 1.61 -7.10
C VAL A 196 21.33 0.42 -6.81
N GLU A 197 22.66 0.62 -6.84
CA GLU A 197 23.62 -0.42 -6.50
C GLU A 197 23.53 -0.80 -5.01
N LYS A 198 23.39 0.24 -4.16
CA LYS A 198 23.16 0.07 -2.72
C LYS A 198 22.04 1.02 -2.27
N PRO A 199 21.12 0.56 -1.42
CA PRO A 199 20.16 1.47 -0.80
C PRO A 199 20.88 2.40 0.16
N ARG A 200 20.32 3.59 0.37
CA ARG A 200 20.69 4.46 1.48
C ARG A 200 19.99 3.90 2.72
N MET A 201 20.73 3.77 3.79
CA MET A 201 20.24 3.21 5.05
C MET A 201 20.52 4.17 6.20
N LEU A 202 19.62 4.26 7.16
CA LEU A 202 19.90 4.88 8.45
C LEU A 202 20.93 4.03 9.21
N GLU A 203 21.75 4.67 10.02
CA GLU A 203 22.64 3.98 10.94
C GLU A 203 21.82 3.05 11.85
N ILE A 204 22.35 1.83 12.11
CA ILE A 204 21.60 0.79 12.81
C ILE A 204 21.21 1.21 14.23
N ASP A 205 22.07 1.94 14.92
CA ASP A 205 21.80 2.43 16.27
C ASP A 205 20.70 3.50 16.28
N THR A 206 20.59 4.30 15.21
CA THR A 206 19.47 5.23 14.99
C THR A 206 18.17 4.45 14.89
N VAL A 207 18.12 3.40 14.06
CA VAL A 207 16.94 2.56 13.89
C VAL A 207 16.54 1.90 15.21
N LYS A 208 17.48 1.35 15.96
CA LYS A 208 17.24 0.73 17.27
C LYS A 208 16.66 1.73 18.28
N ARG A 209 17.23 2.91 18.38
CA ARG A 209 16.74 4.00 19.24
C ARG A 209 15.29 4.37 18.88
N ASP A 210 15.01 4.55 17.59
CA ASP A 210 13.70 4.99 17.12
C ASP A 210 12.63 3.91 17.34
N ILE A 211 12.95 2.62 17.12
CA ILE A 211 12.06 1.50 17.45
C ILE A 211 11.78 1.46 18.95
N SER A 212 12.79 1.62 19.80
CA SER A 212 12.58 1.69 21.27
C SER A 212 11.67 2.84 21.65
N TYR A 213 11.82 3.99 21.03
CA TYR A 213 10.94 5.14 21.25
C TYR A 213 9.48 4.78 20.93
N PHE A 214 9.20 4.15 19.76
CA PHE A 214 7.85 3.77 19.39
C PHE A 214 7.23 2.76 20.36
N VAL A 215 8.00 1.75 20.76
CA VAL A 215 7.56 0.76 21.77
C VAL A 215 7.23 1.43 23.09
N MET A 216 8.09 2.35 23.59
CA MET A 216 7.86 3.10 24.82
C MET A 216 6.62 4.01 24.74
N GLN A 217 6.29 4.55 23.55
CA GLN A 217 5.07 5.32 23.33
C GLN A 217 3.80 4.46 23.23
N GLY A 218 3.92 3.13 23.30
CA GLY A 218 2.80 2.20 23.26
C GLY A 218 2.20 2.01 21.86
N ILE A 219 2.99 2.24 20.81
CA ILE A 219 2.59 1.96 19.43
C ILE A 219 2.42 0.45 19.26
N LYS A 220 1.33 0.05 18.64
CA LYS A 220 1.02 -1.37 18.42
C LYS A 220 1.43 -1.89 17.05
N ASP A 221 1.26 -1.08 16.01
CA ASP A 221 1.57 -1.44 14.63
C ASP A 221 2.67 -0.53 14.10
N ILE A 222 3.82 -1.10 13.77
CA ILE A 222 4.97 -0.38 13.18
C ILE A 222 5.16 -0.88 11.76
N TYR A 223 4.81 -0.04 10.79
CA TYR A 223 4.98 -0.32 9.37
C TYR A 223 6.34 0.18 8.91
N ILE A 224 7.29 -0.73 8.68
CA ILE A 224 8.57 -0.39 8.04
C ILE A 224 8.29 -0.29 6.53
N VAL A 225 8.42 0.93 5.99
CA VAL A 225 8.03 1.21 4.61
C VAL A 225 9.13 0.97 3.58
N ASP A 226 10.22 0.37 3.99
CA ASP A 226 11.33 -0.01 3.13
C ASP A 226 10.83 -0.90 1.98
N ASN A 227 11.35 -0.68 0.77
CA ASN A 227 11.01 -1.55 -0.37
C ASN A 227 11.50 -3.00 -0.15
N ASN A 228 12.66 -3.16 0.50
CA ASN A 228 13.28 -4.44 0.82
C ASN A 228 14.02 -4.31 2.16
N PHE A 229 13.36 -4.69 3.24
CA PHE A 229 13.95 -4.62 4.58
C PHE A 229 15.19 -5.50 4.71
N ASN A 230 15.21 -6.67 4.07
CA ASN A 230 16.29 -7.65 4.10
C ASN A 230 17.33 -7.47 2.98
N TRP A 231 17.60 -6.24 2.55
CA TRP A 231 18.66 -5.97 1.57
C TRP A 231 20.06 -6.39 2.07
N ASP A 232 20.36 -6.07 3.31
CA ASP A 232 21.57 -6.47 4.04
C ASP A 232 21.19 -7.48 5.13
N LEU A 233 21.61 -8.72 4.97
CA LEU A 233 21.20 -9.81 5.87
C LEU A 233 21.74 -9.65 7.30
N GLU A 234 22.99 -9.25 7.47
CA GLU A 234 23.56 -9.08 8.82
C GLU A 234 22.84 -7.98 9.60
N ARG A 235 22.57 -6.86 8.92
CA ARG A 235 21.72 -5.78 9.49
C ARG A 235 20.32 -6.30 9.82
N THR A 236 19.72 -7.08 8.93
CA THR A 236 18.38 -7.63 9.12
C THR A 236 18.33 -8.56 10.32
N HIS A 237 19.31 -9.47 10.44
CA HIS A 237 19.41 -10.37 11.59
C HIS A 237 19.53 -9.61 12.91
N ASP A 238 20.33 -8.53 12.94
CA ASP A 238 20.52 -7.72 14.13
C ASP A 238 19.24 -6.93 14.49
N LEU A 239 18.60 -6.31 13.51
CA LEU A 239 17.35 -5.57 13.75
C LEU A 239 16.20 -6.48 14.18
N LEU A 240 16.04 -7.66 13.57
CA LEU A 240 14.97 -8.60 13.97
C LEU A 240 15.16 -9.10 15.41
N ARG A 241 16.41 -9.43 15.81
CA ARG A 241 16.69 -9.78 17.21
C ARG A 241 16.39 -8.63 18.17
N TYR A 242 16.81 -7.43 17.79
CA TYR A 242 16.54 -6.26 18.61
C TYR A 242 15.04 -5.97 18.74
N MET A 243 14.27 -6.11 17.66
CA MET A 243 12.81 -6.00 17.70
C MET A 243 12.20 -7.02 18.67
N GLN A 244 12.71 -8.27 18.70
CA GLN A 244 12.29 -9.30 19.65
C GLN A 244 12.61 -8.95 21.09
N GLU A 245 13.79 -8.36 21.34
CA GLU A 245 14.26 -8.00 22.69
C GLU A 245 13.47 -6.83 23.30
N VAL A 246 13.17 -5.79 22.50
CA VAL A 246 12.56 -4.55 23.01
C VAL A 246 11.04 -4.59 23.00
N SER A 247 10.44 -5.48 22.21
CA SER A 247 9.00 -5.55 22.02
C SER A 247 8.36 -6.41 23.10
N ASN A 248 7.21 -5.94 23.59
CA ASN A 248 6.29 -6.77 24.34
C ASN A 248 5.33 -7.49 23.37
N GLU A 249 4.51 -8.39 23.88
CA GLU A 249 3.56 -9.20 23.09
C GLU A 249 2.53 -8.37 22.30
N SER A 250 2.45 -7.06 22.52
CA SER A 250 1.45 -6.19 21.89
C SER A 250 1.94 -5.40 20.68
N VAL A 251 3.23 -5.53 20.30
CA VAL A 251 3.83 -4.79 19.18
C VAL A 251 3.90 -5.69 17.95
N HIS A 252 3.43 -5.20 16.84
CA HIS A 252 3.38 -5.87 15.56
C HIS A 252 4.18 -5.08 14.51
N PHE A 253 5.14 -5.72 13.86
CA PHE A 253 5.96 -5.14 12.79
C PHE A 253 5.51 -5.65 11.43
N HIS A 254 5.33 -4.72 10.48
CA HIS A 254 5.03 -5.02 9.09
C HIS A 254 6.26 -4.75 8.24
N LEU A 255 6.77 -5.77 7.53
CA LEU A 255 8.02 -5.73 6.77
C LEU A 255 7.79 -6.17 5.33
N ASN A 256 8.47 -5.52 4.37
CA ASN A 256 8.60 -6.03 3.00
C ASN A 256 9.96 -6.69 2.83
N MET A 257 9.99 -7.92 2.36
CA MET A 257 11.21 -8.69 2.15
C MET A 257 11.29 -9.31 0.77
N ASN A 258 12.50 -9.65 0.35
CA ASN A 258 12.77 -10.50 -0.80
C ASN A 258 13.06 -11.92 -0.35
N ALA A 259 12.35 -12.90 -0.89
CA ALA A 259 12.57 -14.31 -0.56
C ALA A 259 13.91 -14.84 -1.12
N GLU A 260 14.37 -14.28 -2.24
CA GLU A 260 15.64 -14.61 -2.91
C GLU A 260 16.87 -14.57 -1.97
N VAL A 261 16.87 -13.67 -0.98
CA VAL A 261 18.02 -13.47 -0.07
C VAL A 261 17.79 -14.00 1.33
N VAL A 262 16.68 -14.70 1.58
CA VAL A 262 16.43 -15.31 2.90
C VAL A 262 17.38 -16.49 3.13
N ASP A 263 18.05 -16.49 4.28
CA ASP A 263 18.92 -17.57 4.74
C ASP A 263 18.30 -18.35 5.93
N GLU A 264 18.89 -19.49 6.27
CA GLU A 264 18.45 -20.33 7.40
C GLU A 264 18.52 -19.59 8.74
N LYS A 265 19.50 -18.70 8.92
CA LYS A 265 19.66 -17.91 10.12
C LYS A 265 18.50 -16.93 10.33
N LEU A 266 18.00 -16.34 9.23
CA LEU A 266 16.81 -15.50 9.27
C LEU A 266 15.56 -16.30 9.67
N ILE A 267 15.37 -17.50 9.09
CA ILE A 267 14.27 -18.40 9.45
C ILE A 267 14.36 -18.78 10.93
N ASP A 268 15.55 -19.09 11.43
CA ASP A 268 15.76 -19.43 12.84
C ASP A 268 15.46 -18.26 13.80
N ILE A 269 15.74 -17.02 13.37
CA ILE A 269 15.37 -15.82 14.13
C ILE A 269 13.85 -15.69 14.16
N LEU A 270 13.19 -15.79 13.00
CA LEU A 270 11.73 -15.67 12.90
C LEU A 270 10.99 -16.77 13.68
N ARG A 271 11.53 -18.00 13.74
CA ARG A 271 10.96 -19.12 14.52
C ARG A 271 10.89 -18.82 16.02
N LYS A 272 11.77 -17.95 16.52
CA LYS A 272 11.82 -17.55 17.94
C LYS A 272 10.89 -16.36 18.25
N SER A 273 10.21 -15.81 17.26
CA SER A 273 9.31 -14.68 17.45
C SER A 273 8.01 -15.12 18.11
N ASN A 274 7.45 -14.25 18.91
CA ASN A 274 6.10 -14.44 19.42
C ASN A 274 5.08 -14.40 18.28
N ARG A 275 4.03 -15.20 18.41
CA ARG A 275 2.91 -15.19 17.45
C ARG A 275 2.33 -13.78 17.33
N GLY A 276 2.12 -13.33 16.10
CA GLY A 276 1.59 -12.00 15.80
C GLY A 276 2.61 -10.85 15.90
N MET A 277 3.90 -11.13 16.12
CA MET A 277 4.93 -10.09 16.15
C MET A 277 5.28 -9.56 14.76
N PHE A 278 5.30 -10.40 13.75
CA PHE A 278 5.69 -10.02 12.38
C PHE A 278 4.62 -10.36 11.35
N THR A 279 4.38 -9.41 10.45
CA THR A 279 3.79 -9.68 9.13
C THR A 279 4.86 -9.39 8.08
N ILE A 280 5.17 -10.37 7.23
CA ILE A 280 6.16 -10.24 6.16
C ILE A 280 5.46 -10.34 4.82
N THR A 281 5.63 -9.30 3.99
CA THR A 281 5.11 -9.28 2.61
C THR A 281 6.25 -9.57 1.64
N PHE A 282 6.03 -10.58 0.79
CA PHE A 282 6.91 -10.95 -0.31
C PHE A 282 6.28 -10.56 -1.65
N ASN A 283 6.97 -9.72 -2.43
CA ASN A 283 6.48 -9.25 -3.72
C ASN A 283 6.90 -10.20 -4.85
N LEU A 284 6.22 -11.35 -5.01
CA LEU A 284 6.48 -12.28 -6.11
C LEU A 284 6.05 -11.73 -7.47
N VAL A 285 5.04 -10.86 -7.51
CA VAL A 285 4.55 -10.17 -8.70
C VAL A 285 3.81 -11.10 -9.65
N SER A 286 4.39 -12.22 -10.05
CA SER A 286 3.84 -13.31 -10.88
C SER A 286 4.64 -14.59 -10.66
N LEU A 287 4.08 -15.73 -10.97
CA LEU A 287 4.81 -17.01 -11.07
C LEU A 287 5.19 -17.37 -12.52
N ASP A 288 4.68 -16.63 -13.50
CA ASP A 288 5.03 -16.89 -14.93
C ASP A 288 6.40 -16.28 -15.29
N LYS A 289 7.32 -17.14 -15.69
CA LYS A 289 8.70 -16.74 -16.01
C LYS A 289 8.79 -15.72 -17.15
N LYS A 290 7.92 -15.82 -18.16
CA LYS A 290 7.92 -14.91 -19.30
C LYS A 290 7.45 -13.52 -18.89
N THR A 291 6.42 -13.47 -18.09
CA THR A 291 5.89 -12.24 -17.45
C THR A 291 6.94 -11.56 -16.59
N LEU A 292 7.59 -12.30 -15.71
CA LEU A 292 8.64 -11.77 -14.85
C LEU A 292 9.81 -11.17 -15.64
N TYR A 293 10.24 -11.86 -16.69
CA TYR A 293 11.30 -11.35 -17.56
C TYR A 293 10.89 -10.03 -18.23
N ALA A 294 9.64 -9.93 -18.71
CA ALA A 294 9.12 -8.73 -19.38
C ALA A 294 9.03 -7.51 -18.44
N VAL A 295 8.87 -7.74 -17.15
CA VAL A 295 8.83 -6.66 -16.14
C VAL A 295 10.17 -6.46 -15.44
N ASN A 296 11.27 -6.96 -15.99
CA ASN A 296 12.63 -6.86 -15.48
C ASN A 296 12.82 -7.49 -14.08
N ARG A 297 12.08 -8.56 -13.80
CA ARG A 297 12.19 -9.38 -12.61
C ARG A 297 12.78 -10.74 -13.01
N ARG A 298 14.08 -10.93 -12.78
CA ARG A 298 14.83 -12.10 -13.23
C ARG A 298 15.09 -13.11 -12.11
N HIS A 299 14.15 -13.26 -11.21
CA HIS A 299 14.25 -14.18 -10.08
C HIS A 299 13.52 -15.50 -10.36
N ALA A 300 13.83 -16.52 -9.57
CA ALA A 300 13.22 -17.83 -9.65
C ALA A 300 11.99 -17.91 -8.74
N ALA A 301 10.84 -17.39 -9.21
CA ALA A 301 9.65 -17.23 -8.39
C ALA A 301 9.13 -18.53 -7.74
N LEU A 302 9.37 -19.70 -8.36
CA LEU A 302 8.99 -20.98 -7.76
C LEU A 302 9.90 -21.34 -6.58
N GLU A 303 11.22 -21.12 -6.70
CA GLU A 303 12.18 -21.33 -5.60
C GLU A 303 11.93 -20.34 -4.46
N GLU A 304 11.56 -19.10 -4.79
CA GLU A 304 11.13 -18.11 -3.80
C GLU A 304 9.85 -18.55 -3.09
N LEU A 305 8.87 -19.11 -3.81
CA LEU A 305 7.65 -19.63 -3.20
C LEU A 305 7.96 -20.79 -2.24
N GLU A 306 8.88 -21.70 -2.57
CA GLU A 306 9.33 -22.77 -1.69
C GLU A 306 9.97 -22.20 -0.39
N THR A 307 10.77 -21.14 -0.51
CA THR A 307 11.34 -20.44 0.65
C THR A 307 10.25 -19.79 1.51
N ILE A 308 9.28 -19.14 0.89
CA ILE A 308 8.14 -18.51 1.56
C ILE A 308 7.29 -19.57 2.29
N GLU A 309 7.02 -20.70 1.63
CA GLU A 309 6.31 -21.84 2.21
C GLU A 309 7.05 -22.40 3.44
N LYS A 310 8.38 -22.49 3.36
CA LYS A 310 9.21 -22.91 4.50
C LYS A 310 9.07 -21.95 5.69
N ILE A 311 9.07 -20.63 5.45
CA ILE A 311 8.86 -19.63 6.50
C ILE A 311 7.46 -19.81 7.11
N ALA A 312 6.41 -19.89 6.29
CA ALA A 312 5.04 -20.03 6.74
C ALA A 312 4.81 -21.30 7.59
N LYS A 313 5.47 -22.41 7.22
CA LYS A 313 5.37 -23.68 7.96
C LYS A 313 6.24 -23.76 9.23
N ALA A 314 7.39 -23.06 9.24
CA ALA A 314 8.39 -23.18 10.30
C ALA A 314 8.26 -22.10 11.39
N THR A 315 7.42 -21.11 11.20
CA THR A 315 7.32 -19.91 12.07
C THR A 315 5.87 -19.52 12.32
N ASP A 316 5.61 -18.71 13.34
CA ASP A 316 4.31 -18.09 13.63
C ASP A 316 4.14 -16.71 12.96
N VAL A 317 4.95 -16.41 11.96
CA VAL A 317 4.92 -15.14 11.22
C VAL A 317 3.76 -15.15 10.24
N LYS A 318 3.01 -14.05 10.19
CA LYS A 318 2.01 -13.85 9.14
C LYS A 318 2.71 -13.54 7.81
N VAL A 319 2.50 -14.40 6.82
CA VAL A 319 3.11 -14.27 5.50
C VAL A 319 2.09 -13.79 4.49
N ILE A 320 2.46 -12.80 3.69
CA ILE A 320 1.67 -12.26 2.58
C ILE A 320 2.49 -12.36 1.30
N VAL A 321 1.90 -12.89 0.24
CA VAL A 321 2.47 -12.87 -1.11
C VAL A 321 1.68 -11.90 -1.97
N SER A 322 2.38 -10.93 -2.58
CA SER A 322 1.76 -9.94 -3.46
C SER A 322 1.96 -10.30 -4.93
N LEU A 323 0.85 -10.29 -5.68
CA LEU A 323 0.77 -10.49 -7.14
C LEU A 323 0.28 -9.21 -7.82
N ILE A 324 0.55 -9.10 -9.13
CA ILE A 324 0.03 -8.00 -9.97
C ILE A 324 -0.75 -8.60 -11.14
N ALA A 325 -2.05 -8.30 -11.22
CA ALA A 325 -2.91 -8.71 -12.32
C ALA A 325 -2.81 -7.74 -13.51
N GLY A 326 -2.66 -8.27 -14.72
CA GLY A 326 -2.62 -7.49 -15.97
C GLY A 326 -1.22 -7.21 -16.49
N LEU A 327 -0.21 -7.91 -16.03
CA LEU A 327 1.16 -7.82 -16.53
C LEU A 327 1.30 -8.31 -17.99
N PRO A 328 2.37 -7.90 -18.73
CA PRO A 328 2.61 -8.39 -20.09
C PRO A 328 2.79 -9.91 -20.13
N PHE A 329 2.25 -10.55 -21.15
CA PHE A 329 2.34 -11.99 -21.44
C PHE A 329 1.63 -12.91 -20.44
N GLU A 330 1.08 -12.41 -19.35
CA GLU A 330 0.33 -13.22 -18.40
C GLU A 330 -1.13 -13.35 -18.84
N LYS A 331 -1.50 -14.54 -19.28
CA LYS A 331 -2.89 -14.88 -19.60
C LYS A 331 -3.62 -15.35 -18.35
N MET A 332 -4.93 -15.47 -18.48
CA MET A 332 -5.80 -15.91 -17.39
C MET A 332 -5.37 -17.25 -16.78
N GLU A 333 -4.95 -18.20 -17.62
CA GLU A 333 -4.55 -19.53 -17.20
C GLU A 333 -3.30 -19.51 -16.30
N GLN A 334 -2.27 -18.73 -16.68
CA GLN A 334 -1.05 -18.59 -15.86
C GLN A 334 -1.34 -17.90 -14.54
N PHE A 335 -2.19 -16.87 -14.55
CA PHE A 335 -2.56 -16.17 -13.31
C PHE A 335 -3.31 -17.11 -12.35
N ILE A 336 -4.28 -17.90 -12.87
CA ILE A 336 -5.03 -18.89 -12.08
C ILE A 336 -4.07 -19.93 -11.48
N GLU A 337 -3.17 -20.49 -12.29
CA GLU A 337 -2.19 -21.46 -11.84
C GLU A 337 -1.30 -20.88 -10.72
N GLY A 338 -0.85 -19.63 -10.86
CA GLY A 338 -0.06 -18.94 -9.85
C GLY A 338 -0.84 -18.73 -8.54
N PHE A 339 -2.07 -18.26 -8.62
CA PHE A 339 -2.95 -18.08 -7.48
C PHE A 339 -3.20 -19.40 -6.73
N ASP A 340 -3.58 -20.44 -7.48
CA ASP A 340 -3.89 -21.76 -6.91
C ASP A 340 -2.66 -22.35 -6.21
N LYS A 341 -1.46 -22.26 -6.81
CA LYS A 341 -0.20 -22.72 -6.19
C LYS A 341 0.11 -21.99 -4.88
N ILE A 342 -0.03 -20.67 -4.84
CA ILE A 342 0.25 -19.91 -3.62
C ILE A 342 -0.77 -20.25 -2.53
N TYR A 343 -2.05 -20.36 -2.89
CA TYR A 343 -3.09 -20.73 -1.96
C TYR A 343 -2.84 -22.12 -1.36
N ASP A 344 -2.48 -23.11 -2.18
CA ASP A 344 -2.24 -24.48 -1.76
C ASP A 344 -0.88 -24.69 -1.05
N ALA A 345 0.04 -23.71 -1.10
CA ALA A 345 1.31 -23.75 -0.38
C ALA A 345 1.18 -23.63 1.15
N GLY A 346 0.01 -23.31 1.69
CA GLY A 346 -0.24 -23.28 3.12
C GLY A 346 -0.92 -22.00 3.62
N GLU A 347 -0.69 -21.65 4.88
CA GLU A 347 -1.24 -20.43 5.49
C GLU A 347 -0.51 -19.17 5.00
N ILE A 348 -0.59 -18.91 3.71
CA ILE A 348 -0.05 -17.73 3.04
C ILE A 348 -1.21 -16.87 2.58
N ASP A 349 -1.23 -15.61 3.01
CA ASP A 349 -2.18 -14.64 2.51
C ASP A 349 -1.76 -14.15 1.11
N ILE A 350 -2.74 -13.96 0.25
CA ILE A 350 -2.53 -13.42 -1.10
C ILE A 350 -3.02 -11.99 -1.16
N ASP A 351 -2.20 -11.10 -1.71
CA ASP A 351 -2.56 -9.73 -2.06
C ASP A 351 -2.47 -9.56 -3.57
N ILE A 352 -3.53 -9.08 -4.21
CA ILE A 352 -3.58 -8.89 -5.66
C ILE A 352 -3.74 -7.41 -5.98
N ASN A 353 -2.75 -6.85 -6.64
CA ASN A 353 -2.76 -5.48 -7.11
C ASN A 353 -3.10 -5.46 -8.62
N GLN A 354 -4.07 -4.66 -9.01
CA GLN A 354 -4.31 -4.40 -10.42
C GLN A 354 -3.20 -3.52 -10.99
N LEU A 355 -2.62 -3.91 -12.14
CA LEU A 355 -1.56 -3.14 -12.79
C LEU A 355 -2.02 -1.71 -13.07
N ARG A 356 -1.14 -0.75 -12.78
CA ARG A 356 -1.31 0.67 -13.09
C ARG A 356 -0.25 1.10 -14.08
N LEU A 357 -0.65 1.77 -15.14
CA LEU A 357 0.30 2.40 -16.07
C LEU A 357 0.75 3.74 -15.49
N ARG A 358 1.79 3.70 -14.67
CA ARG A 358 2.38 4.91 -14.09
C ARG A 358 2.99 5.76 -15.19
N ARG A 359 2.57 7.01 -15.29
CA ARG A 359 3.06 7.96 -16.30
C ARG A 359 4.59 8.00 -16.33
N GLY A 360 5.16 7.80 -17.53
CA GLY A 360 6.60 7.79 -17.72
C GLY A 360 7.32 6.49 -17.32
N SER A 361 6.61 5.47 -16.83
CA SER A 361 7.17 4.13 -16.68
C SER A 361 7.47 3.51 -18.05
N GLU A 362 8.32 2.48 -18.09
CA GLU A 362 8.64 1.80 -19.34
C GLU A 362 7.39 1.16 -19.96
N LEU A 363 6.53 0.53 -19.15
CA LEU A 363 5.26 -0.02 -19.65
C LEU A 363 4.33 1.05 -20.21
N ASP A 364 4.28 2.24 -19.59
CA ASP A 364 3.45 3.33 -20.09
C ASP A 364 3.96 3.84 -21.45
N ARG A 365 5.27 4.00 -21.62
CA ARG A 365 5.87 4.38 -22.91
C ARG A 365 5.64 3.33 -24.00
N ASN A 366 5.63 2.06 -23.62
CA ASN A 366 5.46 0.91 -24.49
C ASN A 366 4.02 0.37 -24.53
N ARG A 367 3.05 1.16 -24.04
CA ARG A 367 1.64 0.72 -23.91
C ARG A 367 1.04 0.18 -25.21
N ALA A 368 1.43 0.72 -26.35
CA ALA A 368 0.94 0.28 -27.65
C ALA A 368 1.45 -1.14 -28.01
N ILE A 369 2.67 -1.52 -27.59
CA ILE A 369 3.26 -2.85 -27.85
C ILE A 369 2.42 -3.94 -27.18
N TYR A 370 1.90 -3.67 -26.00
CA TYR A 370 1.10 -4.62 -25.21
C TYR A 370 -0.41 -4.39 -25.38
N SER A 371 -0.81 -3.47 -26.27
CA SER A 371 -2.22 -3.07 -26.46
C SER A 371 -2.94 -2.70 -25.16
N TYR A 372 -2.26 -2.01 -24.25
CA TYR A 372 -2.85 -1.62 -22.99
C TYR A 372 -3.93 -0.56 -23.16
N VAL A 373 -5.09 -0.85 -22.60
CA VAL A 373 -6.15 0.10 -22.32
C VAL A 373 -6.20 0.35 -20.82
N SER A 374 -6.13 1.60 -20.40
CA SER A 374 -6.16 1.98 -18.98
C SER A 374 -7.20 3.07 -18.74
N SER A 375 -7.57 3.26 -17.45
CA SER A 375 -8.39 4.40 -17.07
C SER A 375 -7.70 5.72 -17.44
N ALA A 376 -8.49 6.72 -17.87
CA ALA A 376 -7.97 8.02 -18.26
C ALA A 376 -7.44 8.83 -17.08
N GLU A 377 -8.03 8.64 -15.92
CA GLU A 377 -7.67 9.31 -14.68
C GLU A 377 -6.66 8.48 -13.86
N PHE A 378 -5.92 9.14 -13.00
CA PHE A 378 -5.14 8.45 -11.98
C PHE A 378 -6.04 7.54 -11.14
N PRO A 379 -5.53 6.38 -10.71
CA PRO A 379 -4.15 5.90 -10.80
C PRO A 379 -3.77 5.20 -12.12
N GLY A 380 -4.58 5.26 -13.17
CA GLY A 380 -4.27 4.67 -14.46
C GLY A 380 -4.36 3.15 -14.49
N TYR A 381 -5.37 2.57 -13.82
CA TYR A 381 -5.59 1.13 -13.80
C TYR A 381 -5.72 0.55 -15.21
N VAL A 382 -4.97 -0.52 -15.50
CA VAL A 382 -5.13 -1.30 -16.71
C VAL A 382 -6.53 -1.94 -16.73
N ILE A 383 -7.24 -1.77 -17.84
CA ILE A 383 -8.57 -2.35 -18.06
C ILE A 383 -8.47 -3.61 -18.92
N SER A 384 -7.54 -3.60 -19.89
CA SER A 384 -7.26 -4.74 -20.74
C SER A 384 -5.88 -4.63 -21.39
N SER A 385 -5.35 -5.77 -21.84
CA SER A 385 -4.15 -5.89 -22.67
C SER A 385 -4.38 -6.89 -23.79
N GLN A 386 -3.37 -7.12 -24.63
CA GLN A 386 -3.42 -8.19 -25.66
C GLN A 386 -3.52 -9.60 -25.05
N ASP A 387 -3.00 -9.81 -23.84
CA ASP A 387 -2.92 -11.12 -23.19
C ASP A 387 -4.09 -11.37 -22.23
N LEU A 388 -4.66 -10.31 -21.65
CA LEU A 388 -5.75 -10.38 -20.69
C LEU A 388 -6.82 -9.33 -20.99
N ASN A 389 -8.00 -9.78 -21.42
CA ASN A 389 -9.11 -8.90 -21.73
C ASN A 389 -9.81 -8.36 -20.45
N SER A 390 -10.68 -7.38 -20.62
CA SER A 390 -11.38 -6.74 -19.51
C SER A 390 -12.24 -7.68 -18.66
N LYS A 391 -12.82 -8.71 -19.28
CA LYS A 391 -13.60 -9.72 -18.54
C LYS A 391 -12.72 -10.59 -17.66
N GLY A 392 -11.56 -11.02 -18.19
CA GLY A 392 -10.57 -11.80 -17.43
C GLY A 392 -10.03 -11.00 -16.25
N LEU A 393 -9.64 -9.74 -16.48
CA LEU A 393 -9.15 -8.89 -15.40
C LEU A 393 -10.22 -8.61 -14.33
N ALA A 394 -11.47 -8.35 -14.75
CA ALA A 394 -12.58 -8.19 -13.82
C ALA A 394 -12.85 -9.47 -13.01
N ALA A 395 -12.73 -10.66 -13.64
CA ALA A 395 -12.88 -11.93 -12.94
C ALA A 395 -11.77 -12.13 -11.88
N ILE A 396 -10.51 -11.79 -12.18
CA ILE A 396 -9.41 -11.83 -11.21
C ILE A 396 -9.71 -10.92 -10.02
N MET A 397 -10.08 -9.66 -10.27
CA MET A 397 -10.33 -8.70 -9.19
C MET A 397 -11.57 -9.06 -8.36
N SER A 398 -12.59 -9.64 -8.97
CA SER A 398 -13.79 -10.13 -8.29
C SER A 398 -13.48 -11.35 -7.42
N THR A 399 -12.66 -12.27 -7.91
CA THR A 399 -12.16 -13.44 -7.18
C THR A 399 -11.35 -12.99 -5.97
N TYR A 400 -10.46 -12.00 -6.17
CA TYR A 400 -9.66 -11.42 -5.08
C TYR A 400 -10.54 -10.75 -4.03
N TYR A 401 -11.54 -9.96 -4.43
CA TYR A 401 -12.49 -9.38 -3.49
C TYR A 401 -13.15 -10.43 -2.59
N THR A 402 -13.56 -11.55 -3.19
CA THR A 402 -14.20 -12.64 -2.44
C THR A 402 -13.19 -13.34 -1.52
N TYR A 403 -11.97 -13.60 -2.02
CA TYR A 403 -10.88 -14.14 -1.21
C TYR A 403 -10.57 -13.22 -0.01
N GLU A 404 -10.38 -11.93 -0.24
CA GLU A 404 -10.10 -10.95 0.81
C GLU A 404 -11.21 -10.93 1.86
N LEU A 405 -12.46 -10.93 1.41
CA LEU A 405 -13.61 -10.86 2.29
C LEU A 405 -13.73 -12.12 3.19
N PHE A 406 -13.61 -13.31 2.61
CA PHE A 406 -13.87 -14.56 3.33
C PHE A 406 -12.63 -15.15 4.02
N VAL A 407 -11.43 -14.94 3.48
CA VAL A 407 -10.19 -15.49 4.04
C VAL A 407 -9.49 -14.48 4.93
N ARG A 408 -9.21 -13.28 4.41
CA ARG A 408 -8.39 -12.30 5.14
C ARG A 408 -9.17 -11.50 6.18
N LYS A 409 -10.42 -11.16 5.89
CA LYS A 409 -11.24 -10.36 6.79
C LYS A 409 -12.03 -11.21 7.80
N HIS A 410 -12.53 -12.36 7.37
CA HIS A 410 -13.42 -13.19 8.19
C HIS A 410 -12.88 -14.62 8.48
N GLU A 411 -11.61 -14.88 8.17
CA GLU A 411 -10.82 -16.07 8.56
C GLU A 411 -11.49 -17.44 8.32
N PHE A 412 -12.37 -17.54 7.29
CA PHE A 412 -13.10 -18.79 6.96
C PHE A 412 -12.29 -19.77 6.11
N ARG A 413 -10.94 -19.69 6.10
CA ARG A 413 -10.10 -20.54 5.26
C ARG A 413 -10.37 -22.03 5.48
N GLY A 414 -10.48 -22.48 6.74
CA GLY A 414 -10.75 -23.90 7.06
C GLY A 414 -12.07 -24.40 6.48
N ALA A 415 -13.15 -23.60 6.58
CA ALA A 415 -14.43 -23.94 5.99
C ALA A 415 -14.38 -23.95 4.45
N ILE A 416 -13.69 -23.01 3.86
CA ILE A 416 -13.51 -22.89 2.41
C ILE A 416 -12.75 -24.10 1.88
N ASP A 417 -11.65 -24.50 2.53
CA ASP A 417 -10.85 -25.66 2.13
C ASP A 417 -11.67 -26.96 2.20
N HIS A 418 -12.50 -27.09 3.22
CA HIS A 418 -13.40 -28.24 3.32
C HIS A 418 -14.42 -28.27 2.16
N ILE A 419 -15.10 -27.13 1.89
CA ILE A 419 -16.10 -27.03 0.82
C ILE A 419 -15.47 -27.26 -0.56
N ARG A 420 -14.32 -26.65 -0.85
CA ARG A 420 -13.68 -26.78 -2.15
C ARG A 420 -13.14 -28.19 -2.42
N ASN A 421 -12.60 -28.85 -1.38
CA ASN A 421 -12.09 -30.22 -1.50
C ASN A 421 -13.22 -31.20 -1.78
N GLU A 422 -14.33 -31.14 -1.03
CA GLU A 422 -15.54 -31.95 -1.29
C GLU A 422 -16.14 -31.64 -2.68
N GLY A 423 -16.12 -30.38 -3.09
CA GLY A 423 -16.61 -29.93 -4.40
C GLY A 423 -15.62 -30.14 -5.55
N MET A 424 -14.40 -30.66 -5.29
CA MET A 424 -13.31 -30.81 -6.28
C MET A 424 -13.06 -29.50 -7.04
N LEU A 425 -13.01 -28.38 -6.33
CA LEU A 425 -12.79 -27.05 -6.89
C LEU A 425 -11.38 -26.56 -6.60
N SER A 426 -10.68 -26.01 -7.61
CA SER A 426 -9.45 -25.28 -7.36
C SER A 426 -9.74 -23.97 -6.61
N PRO A 427 -8.76 -23.42 -5.87
CA PRO A 427 -8.95 -22.20 -5.08
C PRO A 427 -9.57 -21.05 -5.89
N PHE A 428 -8.97 -20.68 -7.02
CA PHE A 428 -9.48 -19.61 -7.85
C PHE A 428 -10.93 -19.86 -8.32
N LYS A 429 -11.20 -21.07 -8.78
CA LYS A 429 -12.53 -21.45 -9.24
C LYS A 429 -13.58 -21.36 -8.13
N PHE A 430 -13.22 -21.76 -6.91
CA PHE A 430 -14.12 -21.65 -5.75
C PHE A 430 -14.52 -20.18 -5.50
N PHE A 431 -13.54 -19.28 -5.36
CA PHE A 431 -13.82 -17.87 -5.08
C PHE A 431 -14.56 -17.19 -6.22
N ASN A 432 -14.26 -17.53 -7.46
CA ASN A 432 -14.97 -17.00 -8.62
C ASN A 432 -16.44 -17.43 -8.63
N LEU A 433 -16.74 -18.72 -8.37
CA LEU A 433 -18.12 -19.22 -8.28
C LEU A 433 -18.86 -18.60 -7.09
N LEU A 434 -18.20 -18.43 -5.95
CA LEU A 434 -18.78 -17.77 -4.78
C LEU A 434 -19.12 -16.29 -5.09
N TYR A 435 -18.24 -15.58 -5.81
CA TYR A 435 -18.54 -14.22 -6.29
C TYR A 435 -19.78 -14.18 -7.18
N GLU A 436 -19.85 -15.06 -8.19
CA GLU A 436 -21.01 -15.10 -9.10
C GLU A 436 -22.29 -15.48 -8.36
N TYR A 437 -22.22 -16.36 -7.37
CA TYR A 437 -23.34 -16.69 -6.48
C TYR A 437 -23.85 -15.46 -5.72
N MET A 438 -22.92 -14.67 -5.13
CA MET A 438 -23.23 -13.45 -4.39
C MET A 438 -23.83 -12.38 -5.31
N ARG A 439 -23.20 -12.16 -6.46
CA ARG A 439 -23.60 -11.17 -7.45
C ARG A 439 -25.01 -11.45 -7.99
N ALA A 440 -25.30 -12.69 -8.37
CA ALA A 440 -26.62 -13.08 -8.89
C ALA A 440 -27.77 -12.84 -7.89
N ARG A 441 -27.45 -12.74 -6.59
CA ARG A 441 -28.42 -12.51 -5.51
C ARG A 441 -28.30 -11.14 -4.85
N SER A 442 -27.44 -10.28 -5.37
CA SER A 442 -27.16 -8.94 -4.82
C SER A 442 -26.81 -8.97 -3.32
N LEU A 443 -26.04 -10.00 -2.90
CA LEU A 443 -25.67 -10.18 -1.50
C LEU A 443 -24.55 -9.21 -1.13
N ASN A 444 -24.73 -8.54 0.01
CA ASN A 444 -23.72 -7.68 0.62
C ASN A 444 -23.36 -8.26 2.00
N ILE A 445 -22.06 -8.44 2.26
CA ILE A 445 -21.55 -9.01 3.51
C ILE A 445 -20.99 -7.86 4.34
N GLN A 446 -21.56 -7.67 5.53
CA GLN A 446 -21.14 -6.65 6.47
C GLN A 446 -20.53 -7.24 7.75
N SER A 447 -20.82 -8.49 8.06
CA SER A 447 -20.39 -9.17 9.28
C SER A 447 -19.89 -10.60 9.00
N ALA A 448 -19.21 -11.20 9.97
CA ALA A 448 -18.80 -12.60 9.92
C ALA A 448 -20.02 -13.54 9.85
N GLU A 449 -21.09 -13.17 10.51
CA GLU A 449 -22.36 -13.92 10.48
C GLU A 449 -22.98 -13.92 9.08
N ASP A 450 -22.91 -12.80 8.35
CA ASP A 450 -23.37 -12.75 6.95
C ASP A 450 -22.49 -13.62 6.07
N ALA A 451 -21.15 -13.56 6.26
CA ALA A 451 -20.20 -14.41 5.55
C ALA A 451 -20.49 -15.90 5.78
N ALA A 452 -20.70 -16.32 7.04
CA ALA A 452 -21.05 -17.69 7.39
C ALA A 452 -22.35 -18.15 6.72
N ARG A 453 -23.40 -17.31 6.72
CA ARG A 453 -24.68 -17.60 6.05
C ARG A 453 -24.51 -17.79 4.55
N VAL A 454 -23.73 -16.94 3.92
CA VAL A 454 -23.47 -17.02 2.47
C VAL A 454 -22.68 -18.28 2.13
N LEU A 455 -21.64 -18.64 2.90
CA LEU A 455 -20.88 -19.87 2.70
C LEU A 455 -21.77 -21.12 2.82
N LEU A 456 -22.62 -21.18 3.85
CA LEU A 456 -23.57 -22.29 4.02
C LEU A 456 -24.56 -22.39 2.86
N ALA A 457 -25.11 -21.25 2.43
CA ALA A 457 -26.06 -21.23 1.34
C ALA A 457 -25.40 -21.64 0.00
N PHE A 458 -24.15 -21.20 -0.22
CA PHE A 458 -23.36 -21.59 -1.38
C PHE A 458 -23.03 -23.08 -1.37
N ALA A 459 -22.56 -23.63 -0.24
CA ALA A 459 -22.27 -25.06 -0.07
C ALA A 459 -23.47 -25.96 -0.40
N LYS A 460 -24.69 -25.54 -0.02
CA LYS A 460 -25.92 -26.26 -0.40
C LYS A 460 -26.14 -26.32 -1.92
N THR A 461 -25.76 -25.29 -2.67
CA THR A 461 -25.87 -25.33 -4.13
C THR A 461 -24.92 -26.34 -4.76
N LEU A 462 -23.81 -26.65 -4.08
CA LEU A 462 -22.84 -27.67 -4.48
C LEU A 462 -23.25 -29.08 -4.06
N ARG A 463 -24.39 -29.26 -3.37
CA ARG A 463 -24.93 -30.55 -2.84
C ARG A 463 -23.98 -31.24 -1.86
N LEU A 464 -23.27 -30.44 -1.05
CA LEU A 464 -22.29 -30.94 -0.09
C LEU A 464 -22.95 -31.34 1.23
N ALA A 465 -22.25 -32.21 1.97
CA ALA A 465 -22.73 -32.84 3.19
C ALA A 465 -23.03 -31.89 4.37
N ASP A 466 -23.81 -32.34 5.35
CA ASP A 466 -24.25 -31.55 6.50
C ASP A 466 -23.14 -31.21 7.50
N ASP A 467 -22.00 -31.91 7.47
CA ASP A 467 -20.84 -31.70 8.33
C ASP A 467 -20.14 -30.33 8.09
N ILE A 468 -20.21 -29.78 6.86
CA ILE A 468 -19.74 -28.42 6.52
C ILE A 468 -20.32 -27.38 7.48
N LYS A 469 -21.55 -27.53 7.88
CA LYS A 469 -22.21 -26.63 8.84
C LYS A 469 -21.44 -26.54 10.16
N GLN A 470 -20.87 -27.66 10.63
CA GLN A 470 -20.11 -27.70 11.88
C GLN A 470 -18.75 -27.00 11.71
N VAL A 471 -18.09 -27.15 10.56
CA VAL A 471 -16.80 -26.49 10.26
C VAL A 471 -17.01 -25.00 10.18
N ILE A 472 -18.03 -24.52 9.46
CA ILE A 472 -18.35 -23.10 9.39
C ILE A 472 -18.72 -22.53 10.76
N ALA A 473 -19.47 -23.30 11.56
CA ALA A 473 -19.83 -22.94 12.92
C ALA A 473 -18.61 -22.71 13.80
N LYS A 474 -17.63 -23.62 13.71
CA LYS A 474 -16.37 -23.50 14.45
C LYS A 474 -15.57 -22.27 14.03
N ASN A 475 -15.38 -22.04 12.73
CA ASN A 475 -14.69 -20.84 12.26
C ASN A 475 -15.38 -19.54 12.72
N LEU A 476 -16.72 -19.51 12.70
CA LEU A 476 -17.48 -18.36 13.18
C LEU A 476 -17.31 -18.15 14.69
N GLU A 477 -17.29 -19.23 15.47
CA GLU A 477 -17.03 -19.17 16.92
C GLU A 477 -15.64 -18.60 17.22
N ASP A 478 -14.63 -19.05 16.48
CA ASP A 478 -13.25 -18.59 16.62
C ASP A 478 -13.11 -17.09 16.27
N GLU A 479 -13.82 -16.62 15.23
CA GLU A 479 -13.76 -15.21 14.81
C GLU A 479 -14.52 -14.25 15.74
N ILE A 480 -15.79 -14.56 16.05
CA ILE A 480 -16.65 -13.63 16.82
C ILE A 480 -16.67 -13.90 18.32
N GLY A 481 -16.04 -14.98 18.75
CA GLY A 481 -16.01 -15.46 20.13
C GLY A 481 -17.29 -16.21 20.57
N ILE A 482 -17.12 -17.10 21.55
CA ILE A 482 -18.16 -18.04 22.02
C ILE A 482 -19.45 -17.33 22.42
N LYS A 483 -19.37 -16.22 23.15
CA LYS A 483 -20.56 -15.50 23.62
C LYS A 483 -21.43 -15.00 22.47
N ARG A 484 -20.84 -14.29 21.51
CA ARG A 484 -21.54 -13.72 20.35
C ARG A 484 -22.04 -14.81 19.41
N TYR A 485 -21.29 -15.89 19.26
CA TYR A 485 -21.69 -17.06 18.52
C TYR A 485 -22.94 -17.72 19.14
N THR A 486 -23.02 -17.86 20.46
CA THR A 486 -24.17 -18.36 21.17
C THR A 486 -25.42 -17.50 20.97
N GLU A 487 -25.25 -16.16 21.02
CA GLU A 487 -26.32 -15.20 20.70
C GLU A 487 -26.79 -15.36 19.27
N PHE A 488 -25.89 -15.51 18.30
CA PHE A 488 -26.19 -15.75 16.91
C PHE A 488 -26.96 -17.05 16.68
N GLN A 489 -26.58 -18.12 17.37
CA GLN A 489 -27.32 -19.42 17.35
C GLN A 489 -28.73 -19.28 17.90
N GLN A 490 -28.92 -18.54 19.01
CA GLN A 490 -30.24 -18.32 19.64
C GLN A 490 -31.19 -17.51 18.74
N LEU A 491 -30.65 -16.57 17.94
CA LEU A 491 -31.41 -15.80 16.94
C LEU A 491 -31.86 -16.70 15.76
N GLY A 492 -31.55 -17.97 15.82
CA GLY A 492 -31.86 -18.97 14.81
C GLY A 492 -31.05 -18.76 13.53
N TRP A 493 -30.22 -19.73 13.19
CA TRP A 493 -29.59 -19.89 11.88
C TRP A 493 -30.67 -20.13 10.79
N LYS A 494 -31.66 -19.28 10.74
CA LYS A 494 -32.55 -19.26 9.61
C LYS A 494 -31.80 -18.61 8.48
N LEU A 495 -31.29 -19.44 7.59
CA LEU A 495 -30.94 -19.00 6.25
C LEU A 495 -32.10 -18.13 5.78
N ALA A 496 -31.80 -16.87 5.41
CA ALA A 496 -32.81 -16.08 4.77
C ALA A 496 -33.40 -16.93 3.63
N LYS A 497 -34.64 -17.31 3.77
CA LYS A 497 -35.42 -17.85 2.68
C LYS A 497 -35.63 -16.70 1.73
N HIS A 498 -34.72 -16.55 0.79
CA HIS A 498 -35.02 -15.95 -0.48
C HIS A 498 -35.11 -17.12 -1.47
N GLU A 499 -36.28 -17.71 -1.49
CA GLU A 499 -36.79 -18.39 -2.66
C GLU A 499 -37.03 -17.36 -3.78
#